data_860f53d2a8e71ab6925ef4108fbc3b7e
#
_entry.id   860f53d2a8e71ab6925ef4108fbc3b7e
#
_cell.length_a   1.000
_cell.length_b   1.000
_cell.length_c   1.000
_cell.angle_alpha   90.00
_cell.angle_beta   90.00
_cell.angle_gamma   90.00
#
_symmetry.space_group_name_H-M   'P 1'
#
loop_
_entity.id
_entity.type
_entity.pdbx_description
1 polymer ?
#
loop_
_entity_poly.entity_id
_entity_poly.type
_entity_poly.pdbx_seq_one_letter_code
_entity_poly.pdbx_strand_id
1 'polypeptide(L)'
;MISNQILQNTIDGLKSIARVELCVMDVDGKEVASTAPDMESCAGAAAGFAGSPADSQEIQGYQYFKIFDEQQLEYILIAGGAGEDVYTIGKMVAFQIQSLLVAYKERFDKDNFVKNLLLDNLLLVDIYSRAKKLHIRTDVKRVTMIIETEDGKDNNVLEMARANFGNNSKDFITAVDENNVIVVKDLSEGEAGKEIEKAANMMESVLTREGMQGIRISYGTIVNEIKDVSRSYKEAKMALDVGKIFFDERDIIAYSELGIGRLIYQLPIPLCKMFIKEIFGGKSPDDFDEETLTTINKFFENSLNVSETSRQLFIHRNTLVYRLDKLQKSTGLDLRVFEDAITFKIALMVVKYMKYMETFEY
;
A
#
# COMPACT_ATOMS: atom_id res chain seq x y z
N MET A 1 -13.72 9.66 -13.70
CA MET A 1 -15.14 9.29 -13.93
C MET A 1 -15.68 8.60 -12.70
N ILE A 2 -16.89 8.93 -12.30
CA ILE A 2 -17.63 8.22 -11.24
C ILE A 2 -18.11 6.89 -11.82
N SER A 3 -18.16 5.81 -11.02
CA SER A 3 -18.66 4.52 -11.54
C SER A 3 -20.17 4.53 -11.67
N ASN A 4 -20.69 3.81 -12.68
CA ASN A 4 -22.15 3.69 -12.89
C ASN A 4 -22.87 3.12 -11.65
N GLN A 5 -22.22 2.21 -10.92
CA GLN A 5 -22.77 1.64 -9.69
C GLN A 5 -22.99 2.69 -8.59
N ILE A 6 -22.09 3.66 -8.47
CA ILE A 6 -22.22 4.75 -7.49
C ILE A 6 -23.36 5.70 -7.87
N LEU A 7 -23.47 6.04 -9.16
CA LEU A 7 -24.60 6.84 -9.66
C LEU A 7 -25.92 6.10 -9.42
N GLN A 8 -25.98 4.79 -9.73
CA GLN A 8 -27.16 3.97 -9.50
C GLN A 8 -27.55 3.98 -8.02
N ASN A 9 -26.63 3.65 -7.11
CA ASN A 9 -26.89 3.66 -5.68
C ASN A 9 -27.37 5.04 -5.18
N THR A 10 -26.83 6.11 -5.76
CA THR A 10 -27.21 7.48 -5.39
C THR A 10 -28.64 7.78 -5.81
N ILE A 11 -29.02 7.50 -7.06
CA ILE A 11 -30.38 7.80 -7.53
C ILE A 11 -31.42 6.87 -6.89
N ASP A 12 -31.07 5.62 -6.60
CA ASP A 12 -31.97 4.69 -5.87
C ASP A 12 -32.25 5.18 -4.45
N GLY A 13 -31.20 5.65 -3.75
CA GLY A 13 -31.34 6.27 -2.43
C GLY A 13 -32.21 7.52 -2.48
N LEU A 14 -32.02 8.39 -3.48
CA LEU A 14 -32.80 9.61 -3.64
C LEU A 14 -34.25 9.34 -4.03
N LYS A 15 -34.51 8.34 -4.91
CA LYS A 15 -35.86 7.88 -5.23
C LYS A 15 -36.60 7.41 -3.99
N SER A 16 -35.96 6.66 -3.10
CA SER A 16 -36.58 6.17 -1.86
C SER A 16 -37.11 7.26 -0.95
N ILE A 17 -36.45 8.44 -1.01
CA ILE A 17 -36.82 9.63 -0.20
C ILE A 17 -37.86 10.48 -0.93
N ALA A 18 -37.59 10.81 -2.20
CA ALA A 18 -38.32 11.83 -2.94
C ALA A 18 -39.50 11.27 -3.76
N ARG A 19 -39.57 9.95 -3.97
CA ARG A 19 -40.64 9.29 -4.75
C ARG A 19 -40.75 9.81 -6.20
N VAL A 20 -39.66 10.29 -6.78
CA VAL A 20 -39.54 10.75 -8.17
C VAL A 20 -38.71 9.74 -8.93
N GLU A 21 -39.14 9.39 -10.13
CA GLU A 21 -38.34 8.54 -11.03
C GLU A 21 -37.17 9.36 -11.59
N LEU A 22 -36.00 8.74 -11.57
CA LEU A 22 -34.75 9.37 -11.95
C LEU A 22 -33.99 8.52 -12.96
N CYS A 23 -33.45 9.17 -13.99
CA CYS A 23 -32.55 8.55 -14.94
C CYS A 23 -31.36 9.49 -15.24
N VAL A 24 -30.16 8.94 -15.27
CA VAL A 24 -28.93 9.65 -15.65
C VAL A 24 -28.47 9.10 -16.98
N MET A 25 -28.32 9.97 -17.98
CA MET A 25 -27.81 9.64 -19.32
C MET A 25 -26.52 10.40 -19.59
N ASP A 26 -25.67 9.85 -20.46
CA ASP A 26 -24.53 10.60 -21.01
C ASP A 26 -24.98 11.61 -22.07
N VAL A 27 -24.03 12.37 -22.61
CA VAL A 27 -24.28 13.41 -23.62
C VAL A 27 -24.82 12.87 -24.95
N ASP A 28 -24.59 11.59 -25.22
CA ASP A 28 -25.07 10.91 -26.43
C ASP A 28 -26.46 10.27 -26.23
N GLY A 29 -27.04 10.38 -25.02
CA GLY A 29 -28.32 9.82 -24.66
C GLY A 29 -28.30 8.34 -24.27
N LYS A 30 -27.14 7.79 -23.95
CA LYS A 30 -27.01 6.43 -23.45
C LYS A 30 -27.28 6.42 -21.93
N GLU A 31 -28.10 5.49 -21.48
CA GLU A 31 -28.41 5.32 -20.07
C GLU A 31 -27.15 4.88 -19.27
N VAL A 32 -26.90 5.59 -18.17
CA VAL A 32 -25.80 5.32 -17.24
C VAL A 32 -26.35 4.72 -15.94
N ALA A 33 -27.48 5.25 -15.46
CA ALA A 33 -28.18 4.76 -14.27
C ALA A 33 -29.66 5.13 -14.36
N SER A 34 -30.57 4.22 -13.94
CA SER A 34 -32.01 4.46 -13.99
C SER A 34 -32.75 3.81 -12.83
N THR A 35 -33.81 4.48 -12.35
CA THR A 35 -34.71 3.93 -11.33
C THR A 35 -36.02 3.40 -11.93
N ALA A 36 -36.24 3.60 -13.23
CA ALA A 36 -37.43 3.13 -13.95
C ALA A 36 -37.05 2.52 -15.31
N PRO A 37 -37.62 1.34 -15.68
CA PRO A 37 -37.25 0.62 -16.90
C PRO A 37 -37.68 1.31 -18.21
N ASP A 38 -38.61 2.25 -18.17
CA ASP A 38 -39.21 2.85 -19.39
C ASP A 38 -38.53 4.14 -19.83
N MET A 39 -37.49 4.59 -19.19
CA MET A 39 -36.82 5.86 -19.50
C MET A 39 -35.85 5.82 -20.68
N GLU A 40 -35.57 4.63 -21.24
CA GLU A 40 -34.84 4.51 -22.52
C GLU A 40 -35.50 5.28 -23.69
N SER A 41 -36.82 5.44 -23.65
CA SER A 41 -37.54 6.26 -24.64
C SER A 41 -37.14 7.74 -24.65
N CYS A 42 -36.51 8.23 -23.60
CA CYS A 42 -36.02 9.60 -23.45
C CYS A 42 -34.65 9.84 -24.11
N ALA A 43 -33.96 8.81 -24.60
CA ALA A 43 -32.58 8.90 -25.14
C ALA A 43 -32.42 9.96 -26.26
N GLY A 44 -33.32 9.96 -27.23
CA GLY A 44 -33.29 10.95 -28.31
C GLY A 44 -33.55 12.38 -27.85
N ALA A 45 -34.43 12.56 -26.86
CA ALA A 45 -34.70 13.88 -26.27
C ALA A 45 -33.50 14.35 -25.41
N ALA A 46 -32.83 13.45 -24.69
CA ALA A 46 -31.64 13.76 -23.92
C ALA A 46 -30.49 14.23 -24.81
N ALA A 47 -30.17 13.49 -25.88
CA ALA A 47 -29.14 13.88 -26.84
C ALA A 47 -29.44 15.23 -27.50
N GLY A 48 -30.71 15.50 -27.85
CA GLY A 48 -31.14 16.81 -28.36
C GLY A 48 -31.00 17.93 -27.34
N PHE A 49 -31.34 17.68 -26.08
CA PHE A 49 -31.21 18.62 -24.99
C PHE A 49 -29.73 18.93 -24.64
N ALA A 50 -28.81 18.00 -24.84
CA ALA A 50 -27.38 18.24 -24.64
C ALA A 50 -26.88 19.47 -25.43
N GLY A 51 -27.34 19.65 -26.66
CA GLY A 51 -27.00 20.80 -27.52
C GLY A 51 -27.82 22.08 -27.24
N SER A 52 -28.83 22.05 -26.37
CA SER A 52 -29.67 23.24 -26.04
C SER A 52 -28.86 24.25 -25.21
N PRO A 53 -29.12 25.55 -25.31
CA PRO A 53 -28.50 26.54 -24.41
C PRO A 53 -29.09 26.54 -22.99
N ALA A 54 -30.23 25.87 -22.76
CA ALA A 54 -30.89 25.82 -21.45
C ALA A 54 -30.21 24.85 -20.51
N ASP A 55 -30.08 25.18 -19.22
CA ASP A 55 -29.54 24.28 -18.19
C ASP A 55 -30.62 23.31 -17.66
N SER A 56 -31.88 23.64 -17.83
CA SER A 56 -33.00 22.75 -17.54
C SER A 56 -34.17 23.01 -18.51
N GLN A 57 -34.93 21.97 -18.82
CA GLN A 57 -36.06 22.06 -19.75
C GLN A 57 -37.06 20.94 -19.45
N GLU A 58 -38.35 21.24 -19.65
CA GLU A 58 -39.39 20.20 -19.69
C GLU A 58 -39.56 19.71 -21.11
N ILE A 59 -39.50 18.39 -21.32
CA ILE A 59 -39.69 17.73 -22.60
C ILE A 59 -40.58 16.51 -22.37
N GLN A 60 -41.71 16.45 -23.07
CA GLN A 60 -42.68 15.33 -23.01
C GLN A 60 -43.12 14.95 -21.59
N GLY A 61 -43.24 15.95 -20.70
CA GLY A 61 -43.68 15.71 -19.30
C GLY A 61 -42.59 15.28 -18.34
N TYR A 62 -41.35 15.22 -18.79
CA TYR A 62 -40.18 14.99 -17.95
C TYR A 62 -39.32 16.23 -17.81
N GLN A 63 -38.70 16.42 -16.65
CA GLN A 63 -37.76 17.48 -16.38
C GLN A 63 -36.33 17.06 -16.63
N TYR A 64 -35.63 17.76 -17.50
CA TYR A 64 -34.25 17.52 -17.90
C TYR A 64 -33.34 18.54 -17.26
N PHE A 65 -32.20 18.12 -16.72
CA PHE A 65 -31.19 18.97 -16.08
C PHE A 65 -29.80 18.60 -16.58
N LYS A 66 -28.99 19.59 -16.91
CA LYS A 66 -27.58 19.42 -17.25
C LYS A 66 -26.75 19.33 -16.00
N ILE A 67 -25.82 18.38 -16.00
CA ILE A 67 -24.82 18.17 -14.94
C ILE A 67 -23.45 18.37 -15.56
N PHE A 68 -22.70 19.34 -15.05
CA PHE A 68 -21.40 19.73 -15.56
C PHE A 68 -20.27 19.23 -14.67
N ASP A 69 -19.15 18.82 -15.27
CA ASP A 69 -17.84 18.74 -14.62
C ASP A 69 -17.04 19.98 -15.04
N GLU A 70 -16.87 20.93 -14.14
CA GLU A 70 -16.35 22.28 -14.41
C GLU A 70 -17.20 23.01 -15.49
N GLN A 71 -16.69 23.05 -16.75
CA GLN A 71 -17.36 23.68 -17.88
C GLN A 71 -17.81 22.67 -18.95
N GLN A 72 -17.53 21.39 -18.76
CA GLN A 72 -17.90 20.33 -19.68
C GLN A 72 -19.20 19.66 -19.23
N LEU A 73 -20.18 19.54 -20.13
CA LEU A 73 -21.38 18.75 -19.90
C LEU A 73 -21.00 17.28 -19.80
N GLU A 74 -21.31 16.64 -18.67
CA GLU A 74 -20.95 15.25 -18.41
C GLU A 74 -22.17 14.34 -18.45
N TYR A 75 -23.27 14.76 -17.81
CA TYR A 75 -24.51 13.98 -17.75
C TYR A 75 -25.75 14.85 -17.93
N ILE A 76 -26.84 14.17 -18.29
CA ILE A 76 -28.20 14.70 -18.27
C ILE A 76 -29.00 13.89 -17.28
N LEU A 77 -29.55 14.56 -16.27
CA LEU A 77 -30.52 13.98 -15.35
C LEU A 77 -31.93 14.21 -15.90
N ILE A 78 -32.72 13.14 -15.90
CA ILE A 78 -34.14 13.16 -16.24
C ILE A 78 -34.93 12.83 -14.98
N ALA A 79 -35.88 13.64 -14.63
CA ALA A 79 -36.76 13.43 -13.50
C ALA A 79 -38.22 13.36 -13.97
N GLY A 80 -38.97 12.36 -13.53
CA GLY A 80 -40.36 12.13 -13.90
C GLY A 80 -41.22 11.71 -12.72
N GLY A 81 -42.52 12.07 -12.76
CA GLY A 81 -43.49 11.74 -11.73
C GLY A 81 -44.75 12.60 -11.78
N ALA A 82 -45.76 12.24 -11.00
CA ALA A 82 -47.08 12.90 -10.99
C ALA A 82 -47.19 14.09 -10.01
N GLY A 83 -46.09 14.56 -9.41
CA GLY A 83 -46.07 15.59 -8.36
C GLY A 83 -45.70 16.98 -8.90
N GLU A 84 -46.24 18.04 -8.28
CA GLU A 84 -45.87 19.43 -8.61
C GLU A 84 -44.41 19.78 -8.27
N ASP A 85 -43.74 18.95 -7.45
CA ASP A 85 -42.39 19.20 -6.94
C ASP A 85 -41.26 18.56 -7.78
N VAL A 86 -41.58 17.87 -8.89
CA VAL A 86 -40.60 17.10 -9.71
C VAL A 86 -39.45 18.00 -10.18
N TYR A 87 -39.73 19.24 -10.58
CA TYR A 87 -38.69 20.19 -10.97
C TYR A 87 -37.73 20.52 -9.81
N THR A 88 -38.26 20.83 -8.64
CA THR A 88 -37.46 21.17 -7.45
C THR A 88 -36.60 19.99 -7.01
N ILE A 89 -37.19 18.79 -6.96
CA ILE A 89 -36.50 17.55 -6.60
C ILE A 89 -35.43 17.23 -7.63
N GLY A 90 -35.74 17.29 -8.92
CA GLY A 90 -34.79 17.04 -10.00
C GLY A 90 -33.60 18.00 -9.94
N LYS A 91 -33.84 19.28 -9.66
CA LYS A 91 -32.78 20.27 -9.48
C LYS A 91 -31.89 19.99 -8.26
N MET A 92 -32.48 19.53 -7.15
CA MET A 92 -31.72 19.11 -5.96
C MET A 92 -30.88 17.88 -6.24
N VAL A 93 -31.43 16.89 -6.95
CA VAL A 93 -30.70 15.67 -7.37
C VAL A 93 -29.56 16.02 -8.33
N ALA A 94 -29.79 16.90 -9.30
CA ALA A 94 -28.71 17.34 -10.23
C ALA A 94 -27.58 18.03 -9.47
N PHE A 95 -27.89 18.90 -8.51
CA PHE A 95 -26.89 19.53 -7.64
C PHE A 95 -26.14 18.52 -6.78
N GLN A 96 -26.83 17.51 -6.24
CA GLN A 96 -26.21 16.44 -5.45
C GLN A 96 -25.25 15.60 -6.30
N ILE A 97 -25.65 15.21 -7.51
CA ILE A 97 -24.77 14.46 -8.43
C ILE A 97 -23.56 15.31 -8.83
N GLN A 98 -23.77 16.60 -9.11
CA GLN A 98 -22.67 17.51 -9.43
C GLN A 98 -21.67 17.65 -8.27
N SER A 99 -22.17 17.76 -7.05
CA SER A 99 -21.33 17.80 -5.84
C SER A 99 -20.55 16.49 -5.65
N LEU A 100 -21.17 15.37 -5.98
CA LEU A 100 -20.56 14.05 -5.95
C LEU A 100 -19.42 13.93 -6.98
N LEU A 101 -19.64 14.42 -8.22
CA LEU A 101 -18.60 14.46 -9.27
C LEU A 101 -17.37 15.24 -8.82
N VAL A 102 -17.57 16.43 -8.25
CA VAL A 102 -16.47 17.26 -7.74
C VAL A 102 -15.69 16.53 -6.63
N ALA A 103 -16.39 15.92 -5.68
CA ALA A 103 -15.76 15.18 -4.59
C ALA A 103 -14.95 13.97 -5.07
N TYR A 104 -15.48 13.22 -6.05
CA TYR A 104 -14.77 12.07 -6.66
C TYR A 104 -13.55 12.51 -7.45
N LYS A 105 -13.65 13.59 -8.20
CA LYS A 105 -12.52 14.15 -8.95
C LYS A 105 -11.41 14.61 -8.00
N GLU A 106 -11.74 15.33 -6.94
CA GLU A 106 -10.77 15.77 -5.94
C GLU A 106 -10.07 14.57 -5.29
N ARG A 107 -10.83 13.53 -4.93
CA ARG A 107 -10.27 12.29 -4.37
C ARG A 107 -9.35 11.58 -5.35
N PHE A 108 -9.73 11.48 -6.63
CA PHE A 108 -8.92 10.89 -7.68
C PHE A 108 -7.63 11.67 -7.93
N ASP A 109 -7.71 13.01 -7.94
CA ASP A 109 -6.55 13.88 -8.11
C ASP A 109 -5.57 13.76 -6.92
N LYS A 110 -6.08 13.63 -5.69
CA LYS A 110 -5.25 13.37 -4.49
C LYS A 110 -4.58 12.00 -4.57
N ASP A 111 -5.32 10.95 -4.91
CA ASP A 111 -4.76 9.60 -5.04
C ASP A 111 -3.67 9.53 -6.11
N ASN A 112 -3.93 10.10 -7.30
CA ASN A 112 -2.93 10.21 -8.37
C ASN A 112 -1.70 11.03 -7.95
N PHE A 113 -1.90 12.13 -7.25
CA PHE A 113 -0.79 12.92 -6.75
C PHE A 113 0.08 12.11 -5.81
N VAL A 114 -0.53 11.41 -4.84
CA VAL A 114 0.20 10.60 -3.85
C VAL A 114 0.92 9.43 -4.54
N LYS A 115 0.29 8.71 -5.46
CA LYS A 115 0.94 7.64 -6.24
C LYS A 115 2.18 8.12 -6.98
N ASN A 116 2.06 9.24 -7.70
CA ASN A 116 3.19 9.81 -8.43
C ASN A 116 4.29 10.34 -7.48
N LEU A 117 3.92 10.87 -6.32
CA LEU A 117 4.86 11.29 -5.28
C LEU A 117 5.65 10.11 -4.72
N LEU A 118 4.97 9.00 -4.37
CA LEU A 118 5.60 7.77 -3.86
C LEU A 118 6.58 7.19 -4.88
N LEU A 119 6.19 7.17 -6.17
CA LEU A 119 6.99 6.63 -7.26
C LEU A 119 8.11 7.57 -7.75
N ASP A 120 8.27 8.75 -7.14
CA ASP A 120 9.27 9.76 -7.52
C ASP A 120 9.12 10.28 -8.96
N ASN A 121 7.86 10.33 -9.45
CA ASN A 121 7.52 10.72 -10.82
C ASN A 121 7.20 12.21 -10.97
N LEU A 122 7.41 13.03 -9.93
CA LEU A 122 7.09 14.46 -9.92
C LEU A 122 8.33 15.31 -9.78
N LEU A 123 8.39 16.38 -10.55
CA LEU A 123 9.38 17.41 -10.33
C LEU A 123 9.06 18.20 -9.05
N LEU A 124 10.09 18.74 -8.40
CA LEU A 124 9.95 19.48 -7.13
C LEU A 124 8.92 20.62 -7.23
N VAL A 125 8.91 21.36 -8.35
CA VAL A 125 7.96 22.44 -8.59
C VAL A 125 6.52 21.92 -8.66
N ASP A 126 6.32 20.76 -9.29
CA ASP A 126 4.99 20.12 -9.41
C ASP A 126 4.51 19.60 -8.07
N ILE A 127 5.40 19.07 -7.22
CA ILE A 127 5.03 18.60 -5.88
C ILE A 127 4.40 19.75 -5.08
N TYR A 128 5.05 20.89 -5.00
CA TYR A 128 4.53 22.02 -4.22
C TYR A 128 3.30 22.68 -4.84
N SER A 129 3.26 22.83 -6.17
CA SER A 129 2.13 23.45 -6.86
C SER A 129 0.85 22.59 -6.74
N ARG A 130 0.97 21.27 -6.94
CA ARG A 130 -0.16 20.34 -6.79
C ARG A 130 -0.59 20.18 -5.34
N ALA A 131 0.36 20.07 -4.39
CA ALA A 131 0.05 20.02 -2.97
C ALA A 131 -0.76 21.24 -2.53
N LYS A 132 -0.39 22.46 -3.00
CA LYS A 132 -1.14 23.69 -2.74
C LYS A 132 -2.55 23.63 -3.34
N LYS A 133 -2.70 23.19 -4.60
CA LYS A 133 -4.01 23.04 -5.27
C LYS A 133 -4.92 22.05 -4.54
N LEU A 134 -4.35 20.95 -4.02
CA LEU A 134 -5.07 19.90 -3.32
C LEU A 134 -5.21 20.14 -1.81
N HIS A 135 -4.83 21.32 -1.33
CA HIS A 135 -4.87 21.70 0.09
C HIS A 135 -4.10 20.74 1.02
N ILE A 136 -2.99 20.18 0.51
CA ILE A 136 -2.11 19.28 1.26
C ILE A 136 -1.00 20.08 1.92
N ARG A 137 -0.84 19.93 3.24
CA ARG A 137 0.26 20.57 3.98
C ARG A 137 1.61 19.98 3.56
N THR A 138 2.60 20.81 3.35
CA THR A 138 3.92 20.42 2.80
C THR A 138 4.99 20.20 3.87
N ASP A 139 4.88 20.87 5.01
CA ASP A 139 5.84 20.97 6.09
C ASP A 139 5.36 20.27 7.37
N VAL A 140 4.94 19.03 7.25
CA VAL A 140 4.49 18.19 8.37
C VAL A 140 5.22 16.87 8.37
N LYS A 141 5.42 16.33 9.57
CA LYS A 141 6.03 15.01 9.74
C LYS A 141 5.14 13.92 9.17
N ARG A 142 5.71 13.09 8.32
CA ARG A 142 5.04 11.92 7.73
C ARG A 142 5.93 10.69 7.77
N VAL A 143 5.31 9.55 7.72
CA VAL A 143 5.97 8.26 7.50
C VAL A 143 5.16 7.46 6.50
N THR A 144 5.85 6.70 5.67
CA THR A 144 5.20 5.74 4.77
C THR A 144 5.27 4.35 5.38
N MET A 145 4.11 3.69 5.44
CA MET A 145 3.94 2.30 5.87
C MET A 145 3.43 1.49 4.68
N ILE A 146 3.92 0.27 4.51
CA ILE A 146 3.47 -0.70 3.51
C ILE A 146 2.87 -1.88 4.27
N ILE A 147 1.70 -2.33 3.83
CA ILE A 147 0.98 -3.47 4.36
C ILE A 147 0.86 -4.48 3.23
N GLU A 148 1.38 -5.68 3.43
CA GLU A 148 1.31 -6.81 2.51
C GLU A 148 0.63 -7.99 3.20
N THR A 149 -0.15 -8.77 2.43
CA THR A 149 -0.76 -10.04 2.87
C THR A 149 -0.63 -11.07 1.76
N GLU A 150 -0.64 -12.36 2.09
CA GLU A 150 -0.60 -13.44 1.08
C GLU A 150 -1.83 -13.41 0.16
N ASP A 151 -2.97 -13.01 0.68
CA ASP A 151 -4.23 -12.90 -0.04
C ASP A 151 -4.37 -11.59 -0.84
N GLY A 152 -3.26 -10.99 -1.26
CA GLY A 152 -3.13 -9.64 -1.84
C GLY A 152 -4.11 -9.24 -2.96
N LYS A 153 -4.97 -10.15 -3.42
CA LYS A 153 -6.05 -9.88 -4.38
C LYS A 153 -7.34 -9.37 -3.74
N ASP A 154 -7.45 -9.37 -2.41
CA ASP A 154 -8.64 -8.91 -1.73
C ASP A 154 -8.58 -7.39 -1.51
N ASN A 155 -9.47 -6.66 -2.18
CA ASN A 155 -9.73 -5.24 -1.93
C ASN A 155 -10.06 -4.93 -0.45
N ASN A 156 -10.27 -5.97 0.38
CA ASN A 156 -10.59 -5.87 1.79
C ASN A 156 -9.48 -5.19 2.61
N VAL A 157 -8.19 -5.48 2.33
CA VAL A 157 -7.07 -4.86 3.07
C VAL A 157 -7.05 -3.34 2.88
N LEU A 158 -7.28 -2.87 1.65
CA LEU A 158 -7.38 -1.44 1.34
C LEU A 158 -8.57 -0.79 2.05
N GLU A 159 -9.71 -1.47 2.09
CA GLU A 159 -10.92 -1.00 2.78
C GLU A 159 -10.73 -0.98 4.29
N MET A 160 -10.09 -1.99 4.88
CA MET A 160 -9.74 -2.03 6.29
C MET A 160 -8.76 -0.90 6.66
N ALA A 161 -7.74 -0.67 5.84
CA ALA A 161 -6.82 0.44 6.03
C ALA A 161 -7.56 1.79 5.98
N ARG A 162 -8.50 1.96 5.03
CA ARG A 162 -9.34 3.16 4.94
C ARG A 162 -10.27 3.32 6.15
N ALA A 163 -10.85 2.26 6.66
CA ALA A 163 -11.71 2.30 7.84
C ALA A 163 -10.94 2.71 9.11
N ASN A 164 -9.69 2.27 9.24
CA ASN A 164 -8.88 2.52 10.44
C ASN A 164 -8.11 3.85 10.39
N PHE A 165 -7.62 4.26 9.21
CA PHE A 165 -6.84 5.49 9.02
C PHE A 165 -7.63 6.60 8.31
N GLY A 166 -8.66 6.27 7.53
CA GLY A 166 -9.40 7.22 6.69
C GLY A 166 -10.24 8.26 7.46
N ASN A 167 -10.51 8.03 8.74
CA ASN A 167 -11.16 9.02 9.60
C ASN A 167 -10.27 10.25 9.85
N ASN A 168 -8.96 10.13 9.68
CA ASN A 168 -8.05 11.25 9.67
C ASN A 168 -7.84 11.72 8.23
N SER A 169 -8.48 12.81 7.83
CA SER A 169 -8.38 13.40 6.48
C SER A 169 -6.97 13.83 6.08
N LYS A 170 -6.00 13.71 7.00
CA LYS A 170 -4.59 14.06 6.81
C LYS A 170 -3.74 12.88 6.33
N ASP A 171 -4.21 11.64 6.52
CA ASP A 171 -3.53 10.42 6.09
C ASP A 171 -3.89 10.10 4.63
N PHE A 172 -2.93 9.55 3.86
CA PHE A 172 -3.20 9.08 2.51
C PHE A 172 -3.10 7.56 2.48
N ILE A 173 -4.11 6.93 1.87
CA ILE A 173 -4.19 5.48 1.76
C ILE A 173 -4.40 5.14 0.31
N THR A 174 -3.45 4.43 -0.27
CA THR A 174 -3.44 4.07 -1.70
C THR A 174 -2.87 2.68 -1.91
N ALA A 175 -2.95 2.17 -3.13
CA ALA A 175 -2.25 0.97 -3.58
C ALA A 175 -1.47 1.32 -4.85
N VAL A 176 -0.20 0.95 -4.91
CA VAL A 176 0.67 1.16 -6.07
C VAL A 176 0.69 -0.10 -6.94
N ASP A 177 0.51 -1.26 -6.33
CA ASP A 177 0.39 -2.57 -6.97
C ASP A 177 -0.76 -3.38 -6.34
N GLU A 178 -0.96 -4.60 -6.83
CA GLU A 178 -2.08 -5.47 -6.41
C GLU A 178 -1.89 -6.07 -5.02
N ASN A 179 -0.66 -6.09 -4.49
CA ASN A 179 -0.32 -6.80 -3.26
C ASN A 179 -0.06 -5.88 -2.07
N ASN A 180 0.17 -4.58 -2.31
CA ASN A 180 0.64 -3.66 -1.30
C ASN A 180 -0.34 -2.51 -1.09
N VAL A 181 -0.83 -2.37 0.13
CA VAL A 181 -1.53 -1.18 0.58
C VAL A 181 -0.53 -0.24 1.24
N ILE A 182 -0.54 1.03 0.83
CA ILE A 182 0.38 2.05 1.30
C ILE A 182 -0.40 3.08 2.11
N VAL A 183 0.10 3.35 3.32
CA VAL A 183 -0.40 4.39 4.21
C VAL A 183 0.68 5.43 4.39
N VAL A 184 0.43 6.66 3.95
CA VAL A 184 1.27 7.82 4.29
C VAL A 184 0.62 8.52 5.46
N LYS A 185 1.16 8.27 6.66
CA LYS A 185 0.60 8.76 7.91
C LYS A 185 1.13 10.14 8.25
N ASP A 186 0.23 11.07 8.60
CA ASP A 186 0.54 12.38 9.16
C ASP A 186 0.82 12.22 10.67
N LEU A 187 1.99 12.67 11.12
CA LEU A 187 2.48 12.57 12.50
C LEU A 187 2.58 13.95 13.16
N SER A 188 1.73 14.88 12.76
CA SER A 188 1.77 16.25 13.27
C SER A 188 1.32 16.40 14.72
N GLU A 189 0.71 15.36 15.30
CA GLU A 189 0.15 15.34 16.65
C GLU A 189 0.81 14.20 17.46
N GLY A 190 1.55 14.52 18.51
CA GLY A 190 2.08 13.51 19.45
C GLY A 190 3.57 13.13 19.28
N GLU A 191 3.96 12.05 19.96
CA GLU A 191 5.30 11.44 19.87
C GLU A 191 5.37 10.54 18.63
N ALA A 192 5.92 11.04 17.55
CA ALA A 192 5.90 10.42 16.24
C ALA A 192 6.36 8.93 16.22
N GLY A 193 7.39 8.56 16.97
CA GLY A 193 7.87 7.17 17.05
C GLY A 193 6.83 6.21 17.63
N LYS A 194 6.25 6.57 18.76
CA LYS A 194 5.20 5.75 19.42
C LYS A 194 3.91 5.68 18.61
N GLU A 195 3.61 6.74 17.86
CA GLU A 195 2.42 6.81 17.01
C GLU A 195 2.51 5.84 15.83
N ILE A 196 3.71 5.69 15.23
CA ILE A 196 3.95 4.73 14.16
C ILE A 196 3.81 3.29 14.64
N GLU A 197 4.48 2.95 15.75
CA GLU A 197 4.42 1.60 16.34
C GLU A 197 2.99 1.23 16.71
N LYS A 198 2.25 2.17 17.31
CA LYS A 198 0.83 1.98 17.63
C LYS A 198 0.00 1.75 16.38
N ALA A 199 0.23 2.51 15.32
CA ALA A 199 -0.50 2.36 14.06
C ALA A 199 -0.22 1.02 13.39
N ALA A 200 1.05 0.57 13.38
CA ALA A 200 1.44 -0.72 12.83
C ALA A 200 0.84 -1.89 13.61
N ASN A 201 0.96 -1.89 14.95
CA ASN A 201 0.38 -2.93 15.82
C ASN A 201 -1.16 -2.96 15.75
N MET A 202 -1.81 -1.79 15.61
CA MET A 202 -3.25 -1.72 15.44
C MET A 202 -3.66 -2.40 14.12
N MET A 203 -2.95 -2.12 13.03
CA MET A 203 -3.29 -2.69 11.73
C MET A 203 -3.03 -4.19 11.68
N GLU A 204 -1.91 -4.67 12.21
CA GLU A 204 -1.63 -6.10 12.37
C GLU A 204 -2.74 -6.80 13.14
N SER A 205 -3.17 -6.23 14.28
CA SER A 205 -4.25 -6.80 15.10
C SER A 205 -5.59 -6.85 14.37
N VAL A 206 -5.90 -5.85 13.54
CA VAL A 206 -7.12 -5.81 12.72
C VAL A 206 -7.07 -6.92 11.67
N LEU A 207 -5.98 -7.03 10.92
CA LEU A 207 -5.83 -8.03 9.85
C LEU A 207 -5.84 -9.45 10.41
N THR A 208 -5.15 -9.70 11.54
CA THR A 208 -5.15 -11.00 12.21
C THR A 208 -6.56 -11.40 12.67
N ARG A 209 -7.35 -10.44 13.20
CA ARG A 209 -8.74 -10.69 13.64
C ARG A 209 -9.65 -11.07 12.47
N GLU A 210 -9.42 -10.50 11.30
CA GLU A 210 -10.15 -10.83 10.07
C GLU A 210 -9.64 -12.11 9.38
N GLY A 211 -8.67 -12.80 9.98
CA GLY A 211 -8.15 -14.10 9.52
C GLY A 211 -7.16 -14.01 8.36
N MET A 212 -6.60 -12.84 8.07
CA MET A 212 -5.59 -12.67 7.03
C MET A 212 -4.31 -13.44 7.35
N GLN A 213 -3.68 -14.01 6.32
CA GLN A 213 -2.43 -14.77 6.44
C GLN A 213 -1.25 -14.00 5.83
N GLY A 214 -0.02 -14.34 6.27
CA GLY A 214 1.21 -13.76 5.73
C GLY A 214 1.29 -12.25 5.87
N ILE A 215 0.74 -11.70 6.96
CA ILE A 215 0.73 -10.28 7.24
C ILE A 215 2.17 -9.79 7.41
N ARG A 216 2.55 -8.77 6.62
CA ARG A 216 3.81 -8.05 6.77
C ARG A 216 3.56 -6.56 6.71
N ILE A 217 4.03 -5.86 7.73
CA ILE A 217 3.93 -4.41 7.82
C ILE A 217 5.34 -3.85 7.93
N SER A 218 5.68 -2.94 7.03
CA SER A 218 6.97 -2.26 7.07
C SER A 218 6.79 -0.75 7.04
N TYR A 219 7.74 0.00 7.62
CA TYR A 219 7.70 1.46 7.54
C TYR A 219 9.10 2.06 7.41
N GLY A 220 9.15 3.19 6.69
CA GLY A 220 10.36 3.97 6.46
C GLY A 220 10.71 4.89 7.64
N THR A 221 11.63 5.82 7.40
CA THR A 221 11.94 6.89 8.36
C THR A 221 10.93 8.01 8.29
N ILE A 222 10.80 8.76 9.41
CA ILE A 222 9.99 9.98 9.47
C ILE A 222 10.64 11.04 8.61
N VAL A 223 9.83 11.68 7.76
CA VAL A 223 10.23 12.80 6.93
C VAL A 223 9.48 14.07 7.35
N ASN A 224 10.09 15.23 7.18
CA ASN A 224 9.53 16.51 7.64
C ASN A 224 8.85 17.29 6.51
N GLU A 225 9.11 16.96 5.26
CA GLU A 225 8.58 17.64 4.09
C GLU A 225 7.94 16.64 3.12
N ILE A 226 6.93 17.09 2.41
CA ILE A 226 6.18 16.25 1.45
C ILE A 226 7.07 15.71 0.33
N LYS A 227 8.07 16.47 -0.12
CA LYS A 227 9.02 16.02 -1.17
C LYS A 227 9.81 14.77 -0.79
N ASP A 228 10.00 14.54 0.51
CA ASP A 228 10.78 13.41 1.03
C ASP A 228 9.94 12.14 1.26
N VAL A 229 8.63 12.18 0.99
CA VAL A 229 7.73 11.03 1.17
C VAL A 229 8.16 9.84 0.30
N SER A 230 8.64 10.09 -0.92
CA SER A 230 9.20 9.04 -1.80
C SER A 230 10.38 8.31 -1.17
N ARG A 231 11.23 9.02 -0.41
CA ARG A 231 12.32 8.40 0.34
C ARG A 231 11.79 7.46 1.42
N SER A 232 10.84 7.92 2.25
CA SER A 232 10.22 7.09 3.28
C SER A 232 9.55 5.84 2.69
N TYR A 233 8.95 5.95 1.50
CA TYR A 233 8.38 4.83 0.76
C TYR A 233 9.46 3.83 0.28
N LYS A 234 10.54 4.31 -0.33
CA LYS A 234 11.67 3.46 -0.76
C LYS A 234 12.30 2.71 0.42
N GLU A 235 12.41 3.37 1.56
CA GLU A 235 12.90 2.79 2.81
C GLU A 235 11.92 1.72 3.35
N ALA A 236 10.61 1.99 3.36
CA ALA A 236 9.59 1.03 3.76
C ALA A 236 9.61 -0.21 2.84
N LYS A 237 9.74 -0.03 1.52
CA LYS A 237 9.84 -1.12 0.57
C LYS A 237 11.09 -1.97 0.81
N MET A 238 12.24 -1.33 1.05
CA MET A 238 13.46 -2.04 1.44
C MET A 238 13.27 -2.79 2.76
N ALA A 239 12.58 -2.22 3.74
CA ALA A 239 12.30 -2.88 5.01
C ALA A 239 11.42 -4.12 4.82
N LEU A 240 10.45 -4.07 3.91
CA LEU A 240 9.61 -5.22 3.56
C LEU A 240 10.45 -6.35 2.96
N ASP A 241 11.27 -6.04 1.94
CA ASP A 241 12.07 -7.05 1.23
C ASP A 241 13.17 -7.65 2.13
N VAL A 242 13.90 -6.80 2.85
CA VAL A 242 14.95 -7.24 3.81
C VAL A 242 14.32 -8.04 4.94
N GLY A 243 13.10 -7.68 5.34
CA GLY A 243 12.31 -8.42 6.31
C GLY A 243 12.04 -9.85 5.88
N LYS A 244 11.57 -10.04 4.66
CA LYS A 244 11.33 -11.36 4.06
C LYS A 244 12.58 -12.24 4.00
N ILE A 245 13.76 -11.63 3.85
CA ILE A 245 15.02 -12.36 3.74
C ILE A 245 15.59 -12.75 5.12
N PHE A 246 15.58 -11.83 6.08
CA PHE A 246 16.37 -11.98 7.31
C PHE A 246 15.55 -12.04 8.60
N PHE A 247 14.26 -11.67 8.56
CA PHE A 247 13.41 -11.52 9.74
C PHE A 247 12.06 -12.24 9.56
N ASP A 248 12.10 -13.50 9.09
CA ASP A 248 10.90 -14.28 8.75
C ASP A 248 9.85 -14.35 9.86
N GLU A 249 10.27 -14.30 11.12
CA GLU A 249 9.40 -14.41 12.30
C GLU A 249 8.74 -13.07 12.72
N ARG A 250 9.03 -11.97 11.98
CA ARG A 250 8.54 -10.64 12.34
C ARG A 250 7.52 -10.14 11.31
N ASP A 251 6.33 -9.83 11.79
CA ASP A 251 5.27 -9.24 10.98
C ASP A 251 5.45 -7.73 10.79
N ILE A 252 6.07 -7.04 11.76
CA ILE A 252 6.31 -5.59 11.72
C ILE A 252 7.82 -5.32 11.68
N ILE A 253 8.26 -4.54 10.68
CA ILE A 253 9.68 -4.24 10.47
C ILE A 253 9.88 -2.74 10.16
N ALA A 254 10.69 -2.08 10.99
CA ALA A 254 11.13 -0.72 10.73
C ALA A 254 12.41 -0.68 9.90
N TYR A 255 12.52 0.27 8.97
CA TYR A 255 13.76 0.50 8.21
C TYR A 255 14.99 0.73 9.11
N SER A 256 14.81 1.42 10.24
CA SER A 256 15.86 1.68 11.23
C SER A 256 16.39 0.41 11.89
N GLU A 257 15.66 -0.71 11.89
CA GLU A 257 16.02 -1.96 12.54
C GLU A 257 16.74 -2.97 11.62
N LEU A 258 16.87 -2.65 10.33
CA LEU A 258 17.44 -3.58 9.35
C LEU A 258 18.93 -3.89 9.58
N GLY A 259 19.64 -3.03 10.28
CA GLY A 259 21.06 -3.22 10.57
C GLY A 259 21.89 -3.47 9.30
N ILE A 260 22.71 -4.52 9.35
CA ILE A 260 23.57 -4.93 8.23
C ILE A 260 22.78 -5.51 7.05
N GLY A 261 21.55 -5.98 7.27
CA GLY A 261 20.70 -6.55 6.22
C GLY A 261 20.47 -5.58 5.06
N ARG A 262 20.28 -4.28 5.35
CA ARG A 262 20.11 -3.25 4.32
C ARG A 262 21.36 -3.03 3.44
N LEU A 263 22.55 -3.27 3.98
CA LEU A 263 23.80 -3.17 3.20
C LEU A 263 23.95 -4.38 2.28
N ILE A 264 23.66 -5.56 2.79
CA ILE A 264 23.74 -6.81 2.01
C ILE A 264 22.73 -6.78 0.87
N TYR A 265 21.50 -6.32 1.11
CA TYR A 265 20.46 -6.20 0.08
C TYR A 265 20.86 -5.31 -1.09
N GLN A 266 21.77 -4.37 -0.89
CA GLN A 266 22.27 -3.46 -1.94
C GLN A 266 23.51 -3.99 -2.67
N LEU A 267 24.05 -5.16 -2.29
CA LEU A 267 25.25 -5.71 -2.95
C LEU A 267 24.89 -6.28 -4.33
N PRO A 268 25.71 -5.98 -5.36
CA PRO A 268 25.55 -6.63 -6.66
C PRO A 268 25.74 -8.16 -6.56
N ILE A 269 24.87 -8.93 -7.19
CA ILE A 269 24.92 -10.39 -7.18
C ILE A 269 26.29 -10.94 -7.62
N PRO A 270 26.98 -10.40 -8.65
CA PRO A 270 28.33 -10.85 -8.99
C PRO A 270 29.33 -10.73 -7.84
N LEU A 271 29.24 -9.64 -7.05
CA LEU A 271 30.09 -9.45 -5.87
C LEU A 271 29.77 -10.48 -4.78
N CYS A 272 28.49 -10.75 -4.56
CA CYS A 272 28.05 -11.79 -3.62
C CYS A 272 28.61 -13.17 -4.02
N LYS A 273 28.48 -13.57 -5.29
CA LYS A 273 29.02 -14.84 -5.81
C LYS A 273 30.54 -14.95 -5.64
N MET A 274 31.27 -13.88 -5.90
CA MET A 274 32.73 -13.83 -5.71
C MET A 274 33.08 -14.02 -4.22
N PHE A 275 32.46 -13.28 -3.33
CA PHE A 275 32.70 -13.36 -1.89
C PHE A 275 32.40 -14.76 -1.32
N ILE A 276 31.29 -15.38 -1.71
CA ILE A 276 30.93 -16.73 -1.26
C ILE A 276 31.94 -17.76 -1.76
N LYS A 277 32.43 -17.62 -2.99
CA LYS A 277 33.46 -18.50 -3.55
C LYS A 277 34.79 -18.40 -2.79
N GLU A 278 35.17 -17.18 -2.36
CA GLU A 278 36.37 -16.95 -1.55
C GLU A 278 36.27 -17.62 -0.17
N ILE A 279 35.11 -17.48 0.49
CA ILE A 279 34.89 -18.00 1.85
C ILE A 279 34.77 -19.53 1.86
N PHE A 280 34.01 -20.10 0.94
CA PHE A 280 33.65 -21.53 0.98
C PHE A 280 34.40 -22.40 -0.07
N GLY A 281 35.30 -21.79 -0.86
CA GLY A 281 36.14 -22.55 -1.81
C GLY A 281 35.36 -23.33 -2.86
N GLY A 282 34.14 -22.85 -3.22
CA GLY A 282 33.25 -23.52 -4.18
C GLY A 282 32.27 -24.52 -3.56
N LYS A 283 32.27 -24.69 -2.23
CA LYS A 283 31.18 -25.33 -1.47
C LYS A 283 30.10 -24.32 -1.19
N SER A 284 28.86 -24.77 -1.00
CA SER A 284 27.77 -23.95 -0.53
C SER A 284 27.58 -24.12 0.98
N PRO A 285 27.15 -23.07 1.73
CA PRO A 285 26.61 -23.26 3.07
C PRO A 285 25.43 -24.25 3.14
N ASP A 286 24.77 -24.52 2.00
CA ASP A 286 23.71 -25.52 1.89
C ASP A 286 24.25 -26.96 1.94
N ASP A 287 25.55 -27.15 1.75
CA ASP A 287 26.20 -28.43 1.92
C ASP A 287 26.41 -28.81 3.39
N PHE A 288 26.14 -27.87 4.32
CA PHE A 288 26.16 -28.17 5.75
C PHE A 288 24.88 -28.91 6.16
N ASP A 289 25.08 -29.97 6.94
CA ASP A 289 23.95 -30.66 7.55
C ASP A 289 23.16 -29.77 8.51
N GLU A 290 21.91 -30.11 8.74
CA GLU A 290 20.99 -29.37 9.59
C GLU A 290 21.53 -29.18 11.02
N GLU A 291 22.24 -30.18 11.52
CA GLU A 291 22.89 -30.17 12.83
C GLU A 291 23.99 -29.08 12.91
N THR A 292 24.77 -28.96 11.85
CA THR A 292 25.82 -27.92 11.73
C THR A 292 25.21 -26.53 11.66
N LEU A 293 24.18 -26.33 10.81
CA LEU A 293 23.46 -25.04 10.69
C LEU A 293 22.82 -24.64 12.03
N THR A 294 22.17 -25.56 12.71
CA THR A 294 21.59 -25.33 14.05
C THR A 294 22.67 -24.95 15.05
N THR A 295 23.81 -25.62 15.02
CA THR A 295 24.94 -25.30 15.90
C THR A 295 25.49 -23.89 15.65
N ILE A 296 25.65 -23.49 14.39
CA ILE A 296 26.11 -22.15 13.97
C ILE A 296 25.13 -21.08 14.45
N ASN A 297 23.85 -21.26 14.17
CA ASN A 297 22.83 -20.28 14.53
C ASN A 297 22.75 -20.09 16.05
N LYS A 298 22.71 -21.18 16.81
CA LYS A 298 22.70 -21.13 18.28
C LYS A 298 23.98 -20.51 18.85
N PHE A 299 25.12 -20.71 18.20
CA PHE A 299 26.39 -20.11 18.63
C PHE A 299 26.38 -18.59 18.44
N PHE A 300 25.83 -18.09 17.34
CA PHE A 300 25.63 -16.65 17.10
C PHE A 300 24.60 -16.06 18.04
N GLU A 301 23.45 -16.72 18.25
CA GLU A 301 22.40 -16.27 19.19
C GLU A 301 22.93 -16.10 20.61
N ASN A 302 23.83 -16.99 21.04
CA ASN A 302 24.46 -16.93 22.35
C ASN A 302 25.75 -16.08 22.38
N SER A 303 25.93 -15.15 21.44
CA SER A 303 27.06 -14.23 21.38
C SER A 303 28.42 -14.94 21.47
N LEU A 304 28.56 -16.05 20.75
CA LEU A 304 29.76 -16.89 20.67
C LEU A 304 30.16 -17.54 22.02
N ASN A 305 29.20 -17.72 22.92
CA ASN A 305 29.45 -18.35 24.22
C ASN A 305 29.31 -19.88 24.14
N VAL A 306 30.45 -20.57 24.16
CA VAL A 306 30.52 -22.04 24.07
C VAL A 306 29.70 -22.74 25.17
N SER A 307 29.78 -22.26 26.40
CA SER A 307 29.11 -22.93 27.55
C SER A 307 27.58 -22.78 27.47
N GLU A 308 27.10 -21.60 27.13
CA GLU A 308 25.67 -21.34 26.97
C GLU A 308 25.10 -22.07 25.75
N THR A 309 25.81 -22.05 24.63
CA THR A 309 25.40 -22.76 23.41
C THR A 309 25.30 -24.27 23.63
N SER A 310 26.31 -24.89 24.31
CA SER A 310 26.24 -26.32 24.59
C SER A 310 25.08 -26.68 25.49
N ARG A 311 24.74 -25.82 26.48
CA ARG A 311 23.59 -25.98 27.34
C ARG A 311 22.25 -25.93 26.59
N GLN A 312 22.10 -24.94 25.69
CA GLN A 312 20.89 -24.79 24.90
C GLN A 312 20.70 -25.87 23.83
N LEU A 313 21.80 -26.40 23.29
CA LEU A 313 21.77 -27.52 22.36
C LEU A 313 21.67 -28.89 23.05
N PHE A 314 21.66 -28.94 24.37
CA PHE A 314 21.64 -30.17 25.17
C PHE A 314 22.78 -31.13 24.80
N ILE A 315 23.98 -30.60 24.50
CA ILE A 315 25.19 -31.39 24.18
C ILE A 315 26.34 -31.08 25.14
N HIS A 316 27.30 -32.01 25.23
CA HIS A 316 28.49 -31.74 26.02
C HIS A 316 29.35 -30.65 25.36
N ARG A 317 30.03 -29.83 26.18
CA ARG A 317 30.90 -28.74 25.70
C ARG A 317 31.96 -29.25 24.67
N ASN A 318 32.57 -30.41 24.91
CA ASN A 318 33.54 -30.97 23.99
C ASN A 318 32.95 -31.34 22.64
N THR A 319 31.67 -31.75 22.59
CA THR A 319 30.96 -32.03 21.34
C THR A 319 30.77 -30.76 20.53
N LEU A 320 30.42 -29.66 21.17
CA LEU A 320 30.31 -28.34 20.52
C LEU A 320 31.66 -27.88 19.98
N VAL A 321 32.74 -27.99 20.78
CA VAL A 321 34.09 -27.64 20.33
C VAL A 321 34.50 -28.48 19.11
N TYR A 322 34.25 -29.79 19.15
CA TYR A 322 34.52 -30.66 18.02
C TYR A 322 33.78 -30.23 16.73
N ARG A 323 32.50 -29.82 16.84
CA ARG A 323 31.74 -29.31 15.69
C ARG A 323 32.33 -28.01 15.15
N LEU A 324 32.72 -27.08 16.03
CA LEU A 324 33.38 -25.83 15.64
C LEU A 324 34.75 -26.11 14.96
N ASP A 325 35.53 -27.06 15.48
CA ASP A 325 36.80 -27.45 14.87
C ASP A 325 36.60 -28.11 13.48
N LYS A 326 35.55 -28.91 13.31
CA LYS A 326 35.17 -29.49 12.03
C LYS A 326 34.80 -28.39 11.01
N LEU A 327 34.04 -27.39 11.47
CA LEU A 327 33.66 -26.24 10.65
C LEU A 327 34.91 -25.43 10.23
N GLN A 328 35.80 -25.12 11.15
CA GLN A 328 37.07 -24.45 10.88
C GLN A 328 37.91 -25.20 9.84
N LYS A 329 38.01 -26.54 9.94
CA LYS A 329 38.74 -27.35 8.96
C LYS A 329 38.09 -27.28 7.56
N SER A 330 36.77 -27.12 7.46
CA SER A 330 36.09 -27.11 6.17
C SER A 330 36.08 -25.75 5.50
N THR A 331 36.11 -24.66 6.28
CA THR A 331 35.94 -23.27 5.80
C THR A 331 37.21 -22.42 5.97
N GLY A 332 38.12 -22.82 6.84
CA GLY A 332 39.29 -22.02 7.24
C GLY A 332 38.97 -20.97 8.32
N LEU A 333 37.69 -20.77 8.69
CA LEU A 333 37.25 -19.77 9.65
C LEU A 333 36.96 -20.40 11.01
N ASP A 334 37.58 -19.85 12.07
CA ASP A 334 37.32 -20.24 13.47
C ASP A 334 36.25 -19.33 14.08
N LEU A 335 35.01 -19.78 14.23
CA LEU A 335 33.92 -19.00 14.79
C LEU A 335 34.13 -18.52 16.23
N ARG A 336 35.16 -18.98 16.91
CA ARG A 336 35.59 -18.50 18.25
C ARG A 336 36.43 -17.23 18.14
N VAL A 337 36.94 -16.91 16.96
CA VAL A 337 37.64 -15.67 16.64
C VAL A 337 36.63 -14.68 16.10
N PHE A 338 36.55 -13.51 16.70
CA PHE A 338 35.52 -12.52 16.39
C PHE A 338 35.50 -12.10 14.92
N GLU A 339 36.64 -11.85 14.30
CA GLU A 339 36.78 -11.44 12.89
C GLU A 339 36.28 -12.54 11.95
N ASP A 340 36.62 -13.80 12.22
CA ASP A 340 36.19 -14.96 11.44
C ASP A 340 34.68 -15.19 11.61
N ALA A 341 34.17 -15.02 12.83
CA ALA A 341 32.76 -15.15 13.13
C ALA A 341 31.91 -14.11 12.39
N ILE A 342 32.35 -12.83 12.36
CA ILE A 342 31.69 -11.78 11.56
C ILE A 342 31.70 -12.13 10.08
N THR A 343 32.85 -12.50 9.54
CA THR A 343 33.01 -12.88 8.12
C THR A 343 32.04 -14.02 7.76
N PHE A 344 31.98 -15.04 8.62
CA PHE A 344 31.08 -16.17 8.41
C PHE A 344 29.60 -15.78 8.50
N LYS A 345 29.23 -14.93 9.48
CA LYS A 345 27.86 -14.43 9.62
C LYS A 345 27.41 -13.64 8.39
N ILE A 346 28.27 -12.76 7.88
CA ILE A 346 28.01 -12.01 6.65
C ILE A 346 27.83 -12.97 5.48
N ALA A 347 28.71 -14.00 5.35
CA ALA A 347 28.59 -14.97 4.28
C ALA A 347 27.27 -15.74 4.30
N LEU A 348 26.78 -16.16 5.47
CA LEU A 348 25.45 -16.78 5.60
C LEU A 348 24.31 -15.83 5.18
N MET A 349 24.40 -14.55 5.56
CA MET A 349 23.40 -13.54 5.15
C MET A 349 23.44 -13.32 3.63
N VAL A 350 24.63 -13.24 3.03
CA VAL A 350 24.78 -13.10 1.57
C VAL A 350 24.16 -14.29 0.84
N VAL A 351 24.33 -15.53 1.35
CA VAL A 351 23.69 -16.71 0.76
C VAL A 351 22.17 -16.64 0.84
N LYS A 352 21.60 -16.25 2.00
CA LYS A 352 20.13 -16.04 2.12
C LYS A 352 19.62 -15.01 1.11
N TYR A 353 20.35 -13.91 0.95
CA TYR A 353 20.02 -12.87 -0.02
C TYR A 353 20.07 -13.39 -1.47
N MET A 354 21.13 -14.09 -1.84
CA MET A 354 21.25 -14.65 -3.19
C MET A 354 20.12 -15.63 -3.52
N LYS A 355 19.76 -16.51 -2.59
CA LYS A 355 18.63 -17.43 -2.75
C LYS A 355 17.31 -16.69 -2.97
N TYR A 356 17.06 -15.66 -2.18
CA TYR A 356 15.87 -14.84 -2.34
C TYR A 356 15.81 -14.20 -3.72
N MET A 357 16.93 -13.65 -4.21
CA MET A 357 16.99 -13.06 -5.55
C MET A 357 16.78 -14.07 -6.68
N GLU A 358 17.23 -15.32 -6.52
CA GLU A 358 16.99 -16.39 -7.49
C GLU A 358 15.51 -16.75 -7.62
N THR A 359 14.67 -16.51 -6.60
CA THR A 359 13.21 -16.73 -6.69
C THR A 359 12.49 -15.71 -7.58
N PHE A 360 13.13 -14.60 -7.94
CA PHE A 360 12.55 -13.54 -8.80
C PHE A 360 13.12 -13.55 -10.23
N GLU A 361 14.14 -14.39 -10.53
CA GLU A 361 14.68 -14.52 -11.90
C GLU A 361 13.88 -15.50 -12.78
N TYR A 362 12.76 -16.02 -12.30
CA TYR A 362 11.82 -16.88 -13.01
C TYR A 362 10.43 -16.16 -13.04
#